data_d5d82f050ece5e16e702baf107d7f482
#
_entry.id   d5d82f050ece5e16e702baf107d7f482
#
_cell.length_a   1.000
_cell.length_b   1.000
_cell.length_c   1.000
_cell.angle_alpha   90.00
_cell.angle_beta   90.00
_cell.angle_gamma   90.00
#
_symmetry.space_group_name_H-M   'P 1'
#
loop_
_entity.id
_entity.type
_entity.pdbx_description
1 polymer ?
#
loop_
_entity_poly.entity_id
_entity_poly.type
_entity_poly.pdbx_seq_one_letter_code
_entity_poly.pdbx_strand_id
1 'polypeptide(L)'
;MPLNSARMNDYRLVLGDKELKPIMVGGMGVNISTRELALEAARLGGVGHISDALTADVSDRLFGTHFVKDKAKRCAPFSGLAPKTDMEFVPEEIERATHLCVEDVMNRKTGDGLVFINCMEKLTMNDSFKTLPHRLNAALDAGIDGISLSAGLHISSFAMMAENKRFRHAKLGIVVSSVRALNIFLKKSSRTGRLPDFVVVESPLA
;
A
#
# COMPACT_ATOMS: atom_id res chain seq x y z
N MET A 1 -35.62 -1.05 -14.93
CA MET A 1 -34.94 -1.58 -16.11
C MET A 1 -34.13 -2.81 -15.71
N PRO A 2 -34.30 -3.97 -16.33
CA PRO A 2 -33.43 -5.09 -16.03
C PRO A 2 -31.99 -4.76 -16.44
N LEU A 3 -31.03 -5.09 -15.57
CA LEU A 3 -29.61 -4.94 -15.89
C LEU A 3 -29.25 -5.88 -17.05
N ASN A 4 -28.81 -5.32 -18.15
CA ASN A 4 -28.35 -6.10 -19.29
C ASN A 4 -26.89 -6.48 -19.06
N SER A 5 -26.63 -7.79 -18.95
CA SER A 5 -25.27 -8.34 -18.72
C SER A 5 -24.24 -7.88 -19.77
N ALA A 6 -24.64 -7.66 -21.00
CA ALA A 6 -23.76 -7.11 -22.05
C ALA A 6 -23.24 -5.70 -21.67
N ARG A 7 -24.10 -4.82 -21.17
CA ARG A 7 -23.72 -3.47 -20.74
C ARG A 7 -22.80 -3.45 -19.52
N MET A 8 -22.93 -4.43 -18.62
CA MET A 8 -22.03 -4.56 -17.47
C MET A 8 -20.61 -4.97 -17.90
N ASN A 9 -20.51 -5.82 -18.92
CA ASN A 9 -19.22 -6.26 -19.44
C ASN A 9 -18.49 -5.19 -20.25
N ASP A 10 -19.20 -4.14 -20.71
CA ASP A 10 -18.61 -3.04 -21.49
C ASP A 10 -18.03 -1.93 -20.63
N TYR A 11 -18.37 -1.88 -19.32
CA TYR A 11 -17.83 -0.87 -18.43
C TYR A 11 -16.35 -1.12 -18.17
N ARG A 12 -15.56 -0.04 -18.19
CA ARG A 12 -14.12 -0.05 -17.89
C ARG A 12 -13.80 0.95 -16.78
N LEU A 13 -12.87 0.55 -15.91
CA LEU A 13 -12.24 1.46 -14.97
C LEU A 13 -11.04 2.11 -15.66
N VAL A 14 -11.08 3.41 -15.83
CA VAL A 14 -9.98 4.17 -16.43
C VAL A 14 -9.13 4.80 -15.36
N LEU A 15 -7.84 4.43 -15.29
CA LEU A 15 -6.85 5.01 -14.39
C LEU A 15 -5.69 5.57 -15.22
N GLY A 16 -5.78 6.84 -15.58
CA GLY A 16 -4.84 7.50 -16.49
C GLY A 16 -4.90 6.89 -17.88
N ASP A 17 -3.84 6.25 -18.31
CA ASP A 17 -3.70 5.58 -19.62
C ASP A 17 -4.17 4.10 -19.64
N LYS A 18 -4.60 3.57 -18.49
CA LYS A 18 -5.01 2.17 -18.36
C LYS A 18 -6.52 2.02 -18.33
N GLU A 19 -7.02 1.14 -19.20
CA GLU A 19 -8.38 0.63 -19.15
C GLU A 19 -8.40 -0.75 -18.50
N LEU A 20 -9.13 -0.85 -17.39
CA LEU A 20 -9.16 -2.04 -16.55
C LEU A 20 -10.59 -2.57 -16.42
N LYS A 21 -10.74 -3.82 -16.04
CA LYS A 21 -12.01 -4.31 -15.52
C LYS A 21 -12.35 -3.53 -14.23
N PRO A 22 -13.64 -3.18 -14.00
CA PRO A 22 -14.05 -2.35 -12.88
C PRO A 22 -14.08 -3.13 -11.55
N ILE A 23 -13.02 -3.86 -11.28
CA ILE A 23 -12.85 -4.67 -10.07
C ILE A 23 -11.55 -4.25 -9.42
N MET A 24 -11.65 -3.73 -8.21
CA MET A 24 -10.51 -3.45 -7.35
C MET A 24 -10.66 -4.27 -6.07
N VAL A 25 -9.79 -5.25 -5.89
CA VAL A 25 -9.74 -6.05 -4.65
C VAL A 25 -9.03 -5.21 -3.61
N GLY A 26 -9.76 -4.77 -2.58
CA GLY A 26 -9.25 -3.88 -1.55
C GLY A 26 -8.06 -4.44 -0.76
N GLY A 27 -7.19 -3.56 -0.33
CA GLY A 27 -6.06 -3.92 0.52
C GLY A 27 -6.51 -4.10 1.98
N MET A 28 -6.42 -5.33 2.47
CA MET A 28 -6.70 -5.68 3.86
C MET A 28 -5.40 -6.02 4.58
N GLY A 29 -5.32 -5.62 5.85
CA GLY A 29 -4.15 -5.87 6.69
C GLY A 29 -3.92 -7.35 7.03
N VAL A 30 -2.84 -7.60 7.75
CA VAL A 30 -2.52 -8.88 8.43
C VAL A 30 -2.50 -10.07 7.47
N ASN A 31 -1.92 -9.90 6.28
CA ASN A 31 -1.76 -10.96 5.28
C ASN A 31 -3.09 -11.58 4.78
N ILE A 32 -4.19 -10.83 4.83
CA ILE A 32 -5.44 -11.18 4.14
C ILE A 32 -5.32 -10.84 2.66
N SER A 33 -4.77 -9.68 2.31
CA SER A 33 -4.39 -9.33 0.94
C SER A 33 -3.05 -9.96 0.60
N THR A 34 -3.11 -11.24 0.20
CA THR A 34 -1.93 -12.00 -0.19
C THR A 34 -1.48 -11.64 -1.61
N ARG A 35 -0.22 -11.95 -1.92
CA ARG A 35 0.31 -11.79 -3.27
C ARG A 35 -0.47 -12.61 -4.31
N GLU A 36 -0.91 -13.82 -3.95
CA GLU A 36 -1.66 -14.71 -4.85
C GLU A 36 -2.99 -14.08 -5.26
N LEU A 37 -3.71 -13.49 -4.30
CA LEU A 37 -4.97 -12.78 -4.57
C LEU A 37 -4.73 -11.55 -5.46
N ALA A 38 -3.69 -10.76 -5.17
CA ALA A 38 -3.34 -9.59 -5.95
C ALA A 38 -2.95 -9.95 -7.40
N LEU A 39 -2.13 -10.99 -7.56
CA LEU A 39 -1.71 -11.48 -8.87
C LEU A 39 -2.88 -12.00 -9.69
N GLU A 40 -3.84 -12.72 -9.08
CA GLU A 40 -5.00 -13.24 -9.79
C GLU A 40 -5.94 -12.09 -10.23
N ALA A 41 -6.16 -11.08 -9.38
CA ALA A 41 -6.92 -9.90 -9.77
C ALA A 41 -6.28 -9.17 -10.97
N ALA A 42 -4.94 -9.00 -10.94
CA ALA A 42 -4.21 -8.39 -12.04
C ALA A 42 -4.25 -9.24 -13.32
N ARG A 43 -4.09 -10.56 -13.21
CA ARG A 43 -4.19 -11.50 -14.33
C ARG A 43 -5.53 -11.39 -15.05
N LEU A 44 -6.60 -11.18 -14.30
CA LEU A 44 -7.96 -11.01 -14.82
C LEU A 44 -8.25 -9.60 -15.35
N GLY A 45 -7.28 -8.67 -15.32
CA GLY A 45 -7.40 -7.32 -15.84
C GLY A 45 -8.01 -6.30 -14.85
N GLY A 46 -8.13 -6.65 -13.57
CA GLY A 46 -8.55 -5.76 -12.49
C GLY A 46 -7.36 -5.16 -11.72
N VAL A 47 -7.63 -4.65 -10.53
CA VAL A 47 -6.62 -4.15 -9.60
C VAL A 47 -6.58 -5.04 -8.37
N GLY A 48 -5.41 -5.63 -8.10
CA GLY A 48 -5.15 -6.35 -6.86
C GLY A 48 -4.35 -5.52 -5.88
N HIS A 49 -4.47 -5.82 -4.58
CA HIS A 49 -3.67 -5.17 -3.55
C HIS A 49 -2.89 -6.19 -2.74
N ILE A 50 -1.66 -5.84 -2.40
CA ILE A 50 -0.94 -6.41 -1.25
C ILE A 50 -1.00 -5.43 -0.09
N SER A 51 -0.74 -5.90 1.13
CA SER A 51 -0.72 -5.06 2.33
C SER A 51 0.71 -4.72 2.73
N ASP A 52 0.93 -3.51 3.24
CA ASP A 52 2.19 -3.10 3.85
C ASP A 52 2.30 -3.56 5.33
N ALA A 53 1.22 -4.07 5.88
CA ALA A 53 1.23 -4.62 7.23
C ALA A 53 2.00 -5.93 7.29
N LEU A 54 2.88 -6.04 8.29
CA LEU A 54 3.66 -7.25 8.56
C LEU A 54 4.62 -7.65 7.41
N THR A 55 5.07 -6.72 6.58
CA THR A 55 6.02 -7.04 5.48
C THR A 55 7.26 -7.75 5.98
N ALA A 56 7.77 -7.43 7.18
CA ALA A 56 8.91 -8.13 7.79
C ALA A 56 8.62 -9.61 8.08
N ASP A 57 7.44 -9.92 8.65
CA ASP A 57 7.02 -11.30 8.91
C ASP A 57 6.72 -12.07 7.61
N VAL A 58 6.08 -11.41 6.67
CA VAL A 58 5.83 -11.97 5.33
C VAL A 58 7.16 -12.28 4.62
N SER A 59 8.12 -11.36 4.69
CA SER A 59 9.46 -11.53 4.12
C SER A 59 10.21 -12.70 4.75
N ASP A 60 10.16 -12.83 6.08
CA ASP A 60 10.80 -13.95 6.79
C ASP A 60 10.23 -15.30 6.33
N ARG A 61 8.92 -15.38 6.13
CA ARG A 61 8.26 -16.62 5.67
C ARG A 61 8.51 -16.95 4.20
N LEU A 62 8.56 -15.95 3.33
CA LEU A 62 8.65 -16.15 1.88
C LEU A 62 10.08 -16.24 1.37
N PHE A 63 11.00 -15.49 1.97
CA PHE A 63 12.37 -15.30 1.47
C PHE A 63 13.44 -15.80 2.43
N GLY A 64 13.05 -16.33 3.60
CA GLY A 64 14.00 -16.83 4.61
C GLY A 64 14.83 -15.71 5.24
N THR A 65 14.33 -14.47 5.25
CA THR A 65 14.92 -13.39 6.04
C THR A 65 14.67 -13.62 7.54
N HIS A 66 15.29 -12.82 8.39
CA HIS A 66 15.21 -13.00 9.85
C HIS A 66 14.86 -11.70 10.59
N PHE A 67 14.15 -10.77 9.96
CA PHE A 67 13.86 -9.45 10.50
C PHE A 67 13.14 -9.49 11.84
N VAL A 68 12.13 -10.36 11.99
CA VAL A 68 11.38 -10.51 13.25
C VAL A 68 12.29 -11.07 14.36
N LYS A 69 13.09 -12.07 14.04
CA LYS A 69 14.05 -12.69 14.98
C LYS A 69 15.15 -11.70 15.40
N ASP A 70 15.67 -10.93 14.46
CA ASP A 70 16.73 -9.96 14.73
C ASP A 70 16.21 -8.78 15.56
N LYS A 71 15.00 -8.30 15.26
CA LYS A 71 14.28 -7.35 16.13
C LYS A 71 14.14 -7.92 17.55
N ALA A 72 13.66 -9.16 17.68
CA ALA A 72 13.47 -9.80 18.97
C ALA A 72 14.78 -9.88 19.78
N LYS A 73 15.88 -10.25 19.13
CA LYS A 73 17.21 -10.27 19.78
C LYS A 73 17.66 -8.89 20.26
N ARG A 74 17.49 -7.84 19.42
CA ARG A 74 17.83 -6.46 19.79
C ARG A 74 17.01 -5.97 20.98
N CYS A 75 15.74 -6.33 21.03
CA CYS A 75 14.81 -5.85 22.07
C CYS A 75 14.86 -6.70 23.35
N ALA A 76 15.39 -7.91 23.32
CA ALA A 76 15.44 -8.83 24.48
C ALA A 76 16.05 -8.21 25.73
N PRO A 77 17.19 -7.46 25.69
CA PRO A 77 17.78 -6.84 26.88
C PRO A 77 16.89 -5.77 27.54
N PHE A 78 15.95 -5.21 26.79
CA PHE A 78 15.07 -4.13 27.24
C PHE A 78 13.66 -4.64 27.57
N SER A 79 13.43 -5.95 27.48
CA SER A 79 12.13 -6.56 27.80
C SER A 79 11.74 -6.27 29.25
N GLY A 80 10.59 -5.58 29.43
CA GLY A 80 10.11 -5.16 30.75
C GLY A 80 10.68 -3.83 31.28
N LEU A 81 11.67 -3.24 30.61
CA LEU A 81 12.32 -1.99 31.03
C LEU A 81 11.97 -0.80 30.13
N ALA A 82 11.68 -1.04 28.85
CA ALA A 82 11.36 0.02 27.89
C ALA A 82 9.89 -0.06 27.45
N PRO A 83 9.27 1.08 27.09
CA PRO A 83 7.97 1.09 26.44
C PRO A 83 8.01 0.23 25.16
N LYS A 84 6.90 -0.43 24.85
CA LYS A 84 6.78 -1.23 23.60
C LYS A 84 7.02 -0.41 22.34
N THR A 85 6.83 0.88 22.41
CA THR A 85 7.11 1.86 21.34
C THR A 85 8.57 1.95 20.95
N ASP A 86 9.48 1.60 21.85
CA ASP A 86 10.93 1.66 21.61
C ASP A 86 11.47 0.34 21.03
N MET A 87 10.61 -0.68 20.95
CA MET A 87 10.92 -2.00 20.40
C MET A 87 10.55 -2.08 18.92
N GLU A 88 11.20 -1.29 18.07
CA GLU A 88 10.86 -1.16 16.67
C GLU A 88 11.81 -1.89 15.72
N PHE A 89 11.35 -2.13 14.50
CA PHE A 89 12.23 -2.44 13.39
C PHE A 89 13.06 -1.21 13.03
N VAL A 90 14.29 -1.41 12.61
CA VAL A 90 15.06 -0.32 12.04
C VAL A 90 14.55 0.00 10.63
N PRO A 91 14.65 1.27 10.18
CA PRO A 91 14.12 1.69 8.89
C PRO A 91 14.58 0.82 7.71
N GLU A 92 15.84 0.44 7.69
CA GLU A 92 16.45 -0.37 6.63
C GLU A 92 15.84 -1.78 6.53
N GLU A 93 15.42 -2.36 7.67
CA GLU A 93 14.71 -3.65 7.67
C GLU A 93 13.31 -3.51 7.05
N ILE A 94 12.61 -2.41 7.36
CA ILE A 94 11.29 -2.11 6.79
C ILE A 94 11.38 -1.86 5.30
N GLU A 95 12.35 -1.06 4.85
CA GLU A 95 12.61 -0.81 3.43
C GLU A 95 12.87 -2.12 2.70
N ARG A 96 13.80 -2.92 3.19
CA ARG A 96 14.19 -4.18 2.57
C ARG A 96 13.04 -5.18 2.52
N ALA A 97 12.28 -5.31 3.61
CA ALA A 97 11.13 -6.21 3.68
C ALA A 97 10.03 -5.78 2.69
N THR A 98 9.73 -4.48 2.64
CA THR A 98 8.73 -3.94 1.70
C THR A 98 9.20 -4.11 0.25
N HIS A 99 10.46 -3.80 -0.03
CA HIS A 99 11.04 -3.97 -1.36
C HIS A 99 10.94 -5.42 -1.84
N LEU A 100 11.37 -6.39 -1.04
CA LEU A 100 11.32 -7.81 -1.38
C LEU A 100 9.88 -8.29 -1.68
N CYS A 101 8.92 -7.89 -0.83
CA CYS A 101 7.52 -8.28 -1.03
C CYS A 101 6.94 -7.69 -2.33
N VAL A 102 7.25 -6.44 -2.64
CA VAL A 102 6.78 -5.78 -3.86
C VAL A 102 7.48 -6.34 -5.10
N GLU A 103 8.80 -6.48 -5.07
CA GLU A 103 9.59 -7.01 -6.17
C GLU A 103 9.13 -8.43 -6.56
N ASP A 104 8.91 -9.33 -5.58
CA ASP A 104 8.42 -10.68 -5.84
C ASP A 104 7.06 -10.66 -6.57
N VAL A 105 6.14 -9.82 -6.11
CA VAL A 105 4.83 -9.69 -6.75
C VAL A 105 4.95 -9.13 -8.16
N MET A 106 5.73 -8.06 -8.33
CA MET A 106 5.88 -7.41 -9.64
C MET A 106 6.57 -8.32 -10.66
N ASN A 107 7.56 -9.12 -10.24
CA ASN A 107 8.23 -10.09 -11.09
C ASN A 107 7.32 -11.26 -11.54
N ARG A 108 6.28 -11.57 -10.75
CA ARG A 108 5.30 -12.63 -11.04
C ARG A 108 4.05 -12.12 -11.74
N LYS A 109 3.88 -10.81 -11.83
CA LYS A 109 2.68 -10.22 -12.42
C LYS A 109 2.51 -10.63 -13.87
N THR A 110 1.32 -11.08 -14.22
CA THR A 110 0.89 -11.39 -15.57
C THR A 110 -0.44 -10.70 -15.88
N GLY A 111 -0.75 -10.56 -17.18
CA GLY A 111 -1.95 -9.87 -17.63
C GLY A 111 -1.83 -8.34 -17.58
N ASP A 112 -2.92 -7.67 -17.97
CA ASP A 112 -2.94 -6.21 -18.17
C ASP A 112 -3.40 -5.41 -16.95
N GLY A 113 -3.79 -6.10 -15.88
CA GLY A 113 -4.23 -5.47 -14.64
C GLY A 113 -3.08 -4.85 -13.84
N LEU A 114 -3.42 -4.24 -12.72
CA LEU A 114 -2.48 -3.54 -11.85
C LEU A 114 -2.38 -4.20 -10.48
N VAL A 115 -1.19 -4.11 -9.89
CA VAL A 115 -0.95 -4.49 -8.50
C VAL A 115 -0.60 -3.25 -7.71
N PHE A 116 -1.36 -2.99 -6.65
CA PHE A 116 -1.12 -1.90 -5.71
C PHE A 116 -0.66 -2.44 -4.36
N ILE A 117 -0.08 -1.56 -3.57
CA ILE A 117 0.15 -1.81 -2.14
C ILE A 117 -0.74 -0.88 -1.32
N ASN A 118 -1.42 -1.44 -0.31
CA ASN A 118 -2.19 -0.66 0.64
C ASN A 118 -1.28 -0.24 1.78
N CYS A 119 -0.94 1.05 1.84
CA CYS A 119 -0.10 1.62 2.88
C CYS A 119 -0.94 2.31 3.95
N MET A 120 -0.84 1.83 5.18
CA MET A 120 -1.56 2.35 6.33
C MET A 120 -0.74 3.42 7.06
N GLU A 121 -1.34 4.59 7.33
CA GLU A 121 -0.68 5.64 8.11
C GLU A 121 -0.50 5.18 9.56
N LYS A 122 -1.54 4.60 10.14
CA LYS A 122 -1.53 4.14 11.54
C LYS A 122 -1.33 2.63 11.61
N LEU A 123 -0.12 2.21 11.89
CA LEU A 123 0.18 0.84 12.28
C LEU A 123 0.43 0.83 13.79
N THR A 124 -0.28 -0.03 14.51
CA THR A 124 -0.26 -0.08 15.99
C THR A 124 1.07 -0.58 16.58
N MET A 125 1.97 -1.11 15.76
CA MET A 125 3.17 -1.81 16.23
C MET A 125 4.50 -1.06 16.01
N ASN A 126 4.49 0.08 15.31
CA ASN A 126 5.68 0.90 15.07
C ASN A 126 5.29 2.38 15.05
N ASP A 127 6.25 3.28 15.26
CA ASP A 127 6.05 4.69 14.97
C ASP A 127 5.78 4.85 13.47
N SER A 128 4.51 5.00 13.14
CA SER A 128 4.06 5.05 11.75
C SER A 128 4.67 6.20 10.96
N PHE A 129 4.94 7.34 11.62
CA PHE A 129 5.57 8.48 10.98
C PHE A 129 7.04 8.25 10.64
N LYS A 130 7.76 7.47 11.45
CA LYS A 130 9.13 7.06 11.13
C LYS A 130 9.18 6.05 10.00
N THR A 131 8.29 5.07 10.01
CA THR A 131 8.34 3.96 9.05
C THR A 131 7.61 4.23 7.73
N LEU A 132 6.63 5.13 7.72
CA LEU A 132 5.82 5.40 6.53
C LEU A 132 6.64 5.85 5.31
N PRO A 133 7.56 6.84 5.40
CA PRO A 133 8.37 7.24 4.24
C PRO A 133 9.20 6.08 3.67
N HIS A 134 9.73 5.21 4.54
CA HIS A 134 10.51 4.03 4.14
C HIS A 134 9.65 3.01 3.39
N ARG A 135 8.44 2.71 3.88
CA ARG A 135 7.49 1.81 3.22
C ARG A 135 7.03 2.34 1.86
N LEU A 136 6.68 3.63 1.79
CA LEU A 136 6.22 4.28 0.56
C LEU A 136 7.31 4.30 -0.52
N ASN A 137 8.51 4.72 -0.17
CA ASN A 137 9.60 4.82 -1.13
C ASN A 137 10.12 3.44 -1.56
N ALA A 138 10.25 2.49 -0.63
CA ALA A 138 10.63 1.12 -0.97
C ALA A 138 9.64 0.47 -1.96
N ALA A 139 8.33 0.69 -1.77
CA ALA A 139 7.32 0.19 -2.68
C ALA A 139 7.46 0.82 -4.09
N LEU A 140 7.69 2.13 -4.15
CA LEU A 140 7.93 2.81 -5.43
C LEU A 140 9.20 2.30 -6.11
N ASP A 141 10.31 2.18 -5.38
CA ASP A 141 11.62 1.74 -5.90
C ASP A 141 11.56 0.29 -6.40
N ALA A 142 10.79 -0.56 -5.75
CA ALA A 142 10.54 -1.94 -6.19
C ALA A 142 9.58 -2.04 -7.39
N GLY A 143 9.05 -0.93 -7.87
CA GLY A 143 8.32 -0.89 -9.13
C GLY A 143 6.82 -1.14 -9.04
N ILE A 144 6.19 -0.97 -7.87
CA ILE A 144 4.74 -1.14 -7.72
C ILE A 144 3.96 -0.28 -8.73
N ASP A 145 2.84 -0.78 -9.24
CA ASP A 145 1.97 -0.04 -10.17
C ASP A 145 1.25 1.12 -9.47
N GLY A 146 0.94 0.98 -8.17
CA GLY A 146 0.29 2.04 -7.41
C GLY A 146 0.25 1.81 -5.91
N ILE A 147 -0.17 2.85 -5.20
CA ILE A 147 -0.29 2.86 -3.74
C ILE A 147 -1.68 3.37 -3.35
N SER A 148 -2.38 2.62 -2.51
CA SER A 148 -3.59 3.06 -1.83
C SER A 148 -3.22 3.49 -0.40
N LEU A 149 -3.48 4.74 -0.07
CA LEU A 149 -3.21 5.32 1.25
C LEU A 149 -4.44 5.15 2.13
N SER A 150 -4.32 4.43 3.24
CA SER A 150 -5.46 4.09 4.12
C SER A 150 -5.14 4.24 5.60
N ALA A 151 -6.14 4.07 6.44
CA ALA A 151 -6.04 4.12 7.91
C ALA A 151 -5.43 5.42 8.46
N GLY A 152 -5.71 6.55 7.83
CA GLY A 152 -5.26 7.87 8.27
C GLY A 152 -5.59 8.99 7.30
N LEU A 153 -5.18 10.21 7.63
CA LEU A 153 -5.40 11.39 6.77
C LEU A 153 -4.30 11.57 5.71
N HIS A 154 -3.18 10.90 5.86
CA HIS A 154 -2.04 10.91 4.91
C HIS A 154 -1.59 12.32 4.46
N ILE A 155 -1.66 13.29 5.37
CA ILE A 155 -1.42 14.72 5.07
C ILE A 155 0.00 15.03 4.58
N SER A 156 0.94 14.13 4.84
CA SER A 156 2.36 14.27 4.46
C SER A 156 2.84 13.21 3.47
N SER A 157 2.04 12.19 3.15
CA SER A 157 2.50 11.03 2.37
C SER A 157 2.97 11.40 0.96
N PHE A 158 2.28 12.34 0.29
CA PHE A 158 2.73 12.80 -1.02
C PHE A 158 4.07 13.56 -0.94
N ALA A 159 4.26 14.37 0.11
CA ALA A 159 5.55 15.06 0.34
C ALA A 159 6.68 14.07 0.66
N MET A 160 6.40 12.98 1.37
CA MET A 160 7.37 11.92 1.66
C MET A 160 7.85 11.18 0.41
N MET A 161 7.03 11.15 -0.64
CA MET A 161 7.33 10.50 -1.93
C MET A 161 7.82 11.47 -3.01
N ALA A 162 7.74 12.77 -2.79
CA ALA A 162 7.88 13.79 -3.86
C ALA A 162 9.23 13.72 -4.62
N GLU A 163 10.30 13.34 -3.93
CA GLU A 163 11.63 13.19 -4.50
C GLU A 163 11.86 11.83 -5.20
N ASN A 164 10.95 10.88 -5.02
CA ASN A 164 11.08 9.57 -5.64
C ASN A 164 10.81 9.66 -7.14
N LYS A 165 11.71 9.08 -7.95
CA LYS A 165 11.62 9.11 -9.43
C LYS A 165 10.32 8.51 -9.96
N ARG A 166 9.74 7.53 -9.26
CA ARG A 166 8.49 6.88 -9.65
C ARG A 166 7.24 7.59 -9.13
N PHE A 167 7.37 8.59 -8.27
CA PHE A 167 6.24 9.33 -7.71
C PHE A 167 5.26 9.84 -8.77
N ARG A 168 5.75 10.27 -9.94
CA ARG A 168 4.92 10.78 -11.05
C ARG A 168 4.30 9.67 -11.91
N HIS A 169 4.78 8.44 -11.82
CA HIS A 169 4.39 7.33 -12.70
C HIS A 169 3.44 6.34 -12.03
N ALA A 170 3.66 6.02 -10.76
CA ALA A 170 2.79 5.13 -10.00
C ALA A 170 1.40 5.75 -9.80
N LYS A 171 0.35 4.94 -9.80
CA LYS A 171 -1.01 5.39 -9.50
C LYS A 171 -1.17 5.56 -7.99
N LEU A 172 -1.57 6.73 -7.54
CA LEU A 172 -1.70 7.03 -6.11
C LEU A 172 -3.14 7.37 -5.76
N GLY A 173 -3.67 6.72 -4.75
CA GLY A 173 -5.02 6.95 -4.26
C GLY A 173 -5.12 7.08 -2.76
N ILE A 174 -6.26 7.56 -2.31
CA ILE A 174 -6.59 7.75 -0.89
C ILE A 174 -7.92 7.09 -0.56
N VAL A 175 -7.98 6.43 0.57
CA VAL A 175 -9.22 5.91 1.17
C VAL A 175 -9.74 6.95 2.16
N VAL A 176 -10.98 7.37 1.98
CA VAL A 176 -11.63 8.39 2.82
C VAL A 176 -13.07 8.02 3.12
N SER A 177 -13.55 8.42 4.30
CA SER A 177 -14.95 8.25 4.73
C SER A 177 -15.72 9.57 4.84
N SER A 178 -15.11 10.70 4.50
CA SER A 178 -15.78 12.00 4.57
C SER A 178 -15.22 13.02 3.58
N VAL A 179 -16.07 13.94 3.16
CA VAL A 179 -15.69 15.09 2.32
C VAL A 179 -14.63 15.96 3.01
N ARG A 180 -14.72 16.10 4.34
CA ARG A 180 -13.73 16.88 5.11
C ARG A 180 -12.32 16.25 5.02
N ALA A 181 -12.22 14.94 5.20
CA ALA A 181 -10.95 14.23 5.08
C ALA A 181 -10.36 14.37 3.67
N LEU A 182 -11.19 14.18 2.65
CA LEU A 182 -10.78 14.35 1.25
C LEU A 182 -10.25 15.78 0.98
N ASN A 183 -10.98 16.81 1.39
CA ASN A 183 -10.57 18.20 1.17
C ASN A 183 -9.25 18.55 1.86
N ILE A 184 -9.02 18.04 3.08
CA ILE A 184 -7.75 18.22 3.78
C ILE A 184 -6.62 17.54 3.00
N PHE A 185 -6.83 16.31 2.56
CA PHE A 185 -5.84 15.57 1.77
C PHE A 185 -5.52 16.29 0.45
N LEU A 186 -6.54 16.67 -0.34
CA LEU A 186 -6.37 17.37 -1.61
C LEU A 186 -5.59 18.69 -1.45
N LYS A 187 -5.90 19.47 -0.41
CA LYS A 187 -5.18 20.71 -0.10
C LYS A 187 -3.70 20.46 0.23
N LYS A 188 -3.37 19.32 0.84
CA LYS A 188 -1.99 18.98 1.19
C LYS A 188 -1.24 18.39 0.00
N SER A 189 -1.85 17.46 -0.73
CA SER A 189 -1.24 16.82 -1.89
C SER A 189 -0.97 17.81 -3.02
N SER A 190 -1.86 18.77 -3.27
CA SER A 190 -1.67 19.80 -4.31
C SER A 190 -0.38 20.62 -4.14
N ARG A 191 0.15 20.73 -2.92
CA ARG A 191 1.43 21.43 -2.65
C ARG A 191 2.64 20.73 -3.26
N THR A 192 2.54 19.43 -3.57
CA THR A 192 3.57 18.68 -4.28
C THR A 192 3.41 18.75 -5.80
N GLY A 193 2.45 19.55 -6.28
CA GLY A 193 2.09 19.64 -7.70
C GLY A 193 1.44 18.36 -8.23
N ARG A 194 0.84 17.53 -7.35
CA ARG A 194 0.14 16.31 -7.72
C ARG A 194 -1.13 16.11 -6.90
N LEU A 195 -2.19 15.63 -7.56
CA LEU A 195 -3.41 15.13 -6.95
C LEU A 195 -3.45 13.60 -7.01
N PRO A 196 -4.29 12.93 -6.21
CA PRO A 196 -4.48 11.49 -6.32
C PRO A 196 -5.10 11.13 -7.67
N ASP A 197 -4.74 9.96 -8.19
CA ASP A 197 -5.31 9.40 -9.42
C ASP A 197 -6.71 8.79 -9.19
N PHE A 198 -6.99 8.38 -7.97
CA PHE A 198 -8.28 7.81 -7.56
C PHE A 198 -8.59 8.08 -6.09
N VAL A 199 -9.86 7.98 -5.75
CA VAL A 199 -10.35 8.07 -4.38
C VAL A 199 -11.25 6.87 -4.11
N VAL A 200 -10.98 6.17 -3.03
CA VAL A 200 -11.86 5.12 -2.50
C VAL A 200 -12.72 5.74 -1.42
N VAL A 201 -14.03 5.68 -1.61
CA VAL A 201 -14.99 6.16 -0.60
C VAL A 201 -15.45 4.96 0.22
N GLU A 202 -15.10 4.98 1.49
CA GLU A 202 -15.42 3.93 2.44
C GLU A 202 -16.54 4.38 3.38
N SER A 203 -17.44 3.46 3.72
CA SER A 203 -18.49 3.76 4.70
C SER A 203 -17.86 4.07 6.06
N PRO A 204 -18.44 5.02 6.84
CA PRO A 204 -18.02 5.26 8.23
C PRO A 204 -18.22 4.04 9.15
N LEU A 205 -18.95 3.04 8.66
CA LEU A 205 -19.23 1.78 9.38
C LEU A 205 -18.30 0.64 8.93
N ALA A 206 -17.36 0.90 8.02
CA ALA A 206 -16.41 -0.09 7.52
C ALA A 206 -15.19 -0.21 8.45
#